data_5634dac02d62276e3246e8184cc7d4d0
#
_entry.id   5634dac02d62276e3246e8184cc7d4d0
#
_cell.length_a   1.000
_cell.length_b   1.000
_cell.length_c   1.000
_cell.angle_alpha   90.00
_cell.angle_beta   90.00
_cell.angle_gamma   90.00
#
_symmetry.space_group_name_H-M   'P 1'
#
loop_
_entity.id
_entity.type
_entity.pdbx_description
1 polymer ?
#
loop_
_entity_poly.entity_id
_entity_poly.type
_entity_poly.pdbx_seq_one_letter_code
_entity_poly.pdbx_strand_id
1 'polypeptide(L)'
;MTEQFRYTDERFADIQMLRYRLDGFEALTLRQKLYIYYLAKATLCGRDITTDQFGRYNLRIRKVLEAIYERYEGDRTTVEYKALETYLKRVWFSNGIHHHYGCEKFVPAFTEEYFRQVVDCCGCEDENIDELCKVIFDPTIQPKRVNQKAGDDLVQTSACNYYEGVTQQEAEDFYEAMRDENDPMPISYGLNTTLRKTADGMLKEDVWHEGGLYGDAIKHIIYWLEKAAEVAENELQAKIIGMLVDYYRTGDPVSYTHLRA
;
A
#
# COMPACT_ATOMS: atom_id res chain seq x y z
N MET A 1 -40.25 8.63 -10.64
CA MET A 1 -39.14 9.60 -10.79
C MET A 1 -37.87 8.80 -10.67
N THR A 2 -37.09 8.70 -11.76
CA THR A 2 -35.76 8.05 -11.74
C THR A 2 -34.82 8.97 -10.96
N GLU A 3 -34.35 8.52 -9.83
CA GLU A 3 -33.39 9.27 -9.03
C GLU A 3 -32.13 9.52 -9.88
N GLN A 4 -31.77 10.77 -10.03
CA GLN A 4 -30.61 11.15 -10.84
C GLN A 4 -29.35 10.68 -10.10
N PHE A 5 -28.51 9.87 -10.75
CA PHE A 5 -27.28 9.37 -10.18
C PHE A 5 -26.34 10.53 -9.80
N ARG A 6 -25.93 10.56 -8.55
CA ARG A 6 -25.01 11.59 -8.02
C ARG A 6 -23.57 11.15 -8.20
N TYR A 7 -22.85 11.84 -9.08
CA TYR A 7 -21.41 11.56 -9.36
C TYR A 7 -20.46 12.08 -8.30
N THR A 8 -20.82 13.16 -7.60
CA THR A 8 -20.02 13.71 -6.51
C THR A 8 -20.47 13.12 -5.18
N ASP A 9 -19.53 12.75 -4.33
CA ASP A 9 -19.75 12.27 -2.97
C ASP A 9 -19.13 13.24 -1.95
N GLU A 10 -18.51 12.74 -0.90
CA GLU A 10 -17.90 13.54 0.14
C GLU A 10 -16.69 14.34 -0.38
N ARG A 11 -16.52 15.55 0.16
CA ARG A 11 -15.32 16.36 0.00
C ARG A 11 -14.65 16.52 1.36
N PHE A 12 -13.35 16.22 1.45
CA PHE A 12 -12.54 16.46 2.63
C PHE A 12 -11.16 16.98 2.24
N ALA A 13 -10.64 17.96 2.97
CA ALA A 13 -9.41 18.66 2.62
C ALA A 13 -9.40 19.11 1.14
N ASP A 14 -8.41 18.70 0.37
CA ASP A 14 -8.22 18.97 -1.06
C ASP A 14 -8.77 17.87 -1.97
N ILE A 15 -9.45 16.85 -1.41
CA ILE A 15 -9.93 15.68 -2.13
C ILE A 15 -11.44 15.74 -2.32
N GLN A 16 -11.91 15.56 -3.56
CA GLN A 16 -13.31 15.35 -3.91
C GLN A 16 -13.50 13.89 -4.32
N MET A 17 -14.29 13.14 -3.54
CA MET A 17 -14.67 11.78 -3.91
C MET A 17 -15.65 11.78 -5.07
N LEU A 18 -15.37 10.95 -6.08
CA LEU A 18 -16.25 10.76 -7.23
C LEU A 18 -16.78 9.32 -7.25
N ARG A 19 -18.04 9.19 -7.60
CA ARG A 19 -18.70 7.91 -7.84
C ARG A 19 -18.85 7.69 -9.34
N TYR A 20 -18.71 6.46 -9.76
CA TYR A 20 -18.89 6.08 -11.16
C TYR A 20 -20.00 5.03 -11.29
N ARG A 21 -20.77 5.13 -12.38
CA ARG A 21 -21.63 4.02 -12.81
C ARG A 21 -20.82 3.14 -13.75
N LEU A 22 -21.00 1.84 -13.57
CA LEU A 22 -20.45 0.85 -14.49
C LEU A 22 -21.55 0.45 -15.48
N ASP A 23 -21.77 1.31 -16.48
CA ASP A 23 -22.76 1.05 -17.51
C ASP A 23 -22.42 -0.25 -18.24
N GLY A 24 -23.42 -1.12 -18.42
CA GLY A 24 -23.24 -2.44 -19.01
C GLY A 24 -22.91 -3.56 -18.00
N PHE A 25 -22.57 -3.28 -16.73
CA PHE A 25 -22.29 -4.31 -15.73
C PHE A 25 -23.48 -5.27 -15.55
N GLU A 26 -24.71 -4.75 -15.57
CA GLU A 26 -25.92 -5.56 -15.42
C GLU A 26 -26.13 -6.55 -16.59
N ALA A 27 -25.61 -6.24 -17.77
CA ALA A 27 -25.68 -7.10 -18.95
C ALA A 27 -24.65 -8.25 -18.93
N LEU A 28 -23.67 -8.21 -18.03
CA LEU A 28 -22.69 -9.28 -17.87
C LEU A 28 -23.36 -10.56 -17.39
N THR A 29 -22.84 -11.70 -17.85
CA THR A 29 -23.22 -13.01 -17.35
C THR A 29 -22.84 -13.19 -15.87
N LEU A 30 -23.50 -14.11 -15.16
CA LEU A 30 -23.12 -14.42 -13.78
C LEU A 30 -21.65 -14.83 -13.66
N ARG A 31 -21.13 -15.60 -14.63
CA ARG A 31 -19.72 -16.04 -14.66
C ARG A 31 -18.77 -14.85 -14.73
N GLN A 32 -19.03 -13.87 -15.60
CA GLN A 32 -18.24 -12.64 -15.69
C GLN A 32 -18.31 -11.80 -14.41
N LYS A 33 -19.51 -11.66 -13.83
CA LYS A 33 -19.69 -10.96 -12.53
C LYS A 33 -18.92 -11.63 -11.41
N LEU A 34 -18.92 -12.95 -11.33
CA LEU A 34 -18.15 -13.72 -10.33
C LEU A 34 -16.64 -13.54 -10.55
N TYR A 35 -16.17 -13.56 -11.80
CA TYR A 35 -14.77 -13.31 -12.12
C TYR A 35 -14.30 -11.95 -11.60
N ILE A 36 -15.04 -10.88 -11.92
CA ILE A 36 -14.77 -9.52 -11.43
C ILE A 36 -14.81 -9.46 -9.90
N TYR A 37 -15.80 -10.11 -9.28
CA TYR A 37 -15.92 -10.15 -7.83
C TYR A 37 -14.69 -10.79 -7.16
N TYR A 38 -14.22 -11.94 -7.67
CA TYR A 38 -13.07 -12.62 -7.09
C TYR A 38 -11.77 -11.83 -7.27
N LEU A 39 -11.57 -11.19 -8.44
CA LEU A 39 -10.44 -10.29 -8.64
C LEU A 39 -10.48 -9.08 -7.69
N ALA A 40 -11.65 -8.48 -7.49
CA ALA A 40 -11.83 -7.39 -6.54
C ALA A 40 -11.51 -7.84 -5.10
N LYS A 41 -11.92 -9.06 -4.70
CA LYS A 41 -11.56 -9.63 -3.39
C LYS A 41 -10.06 -9.83 -3.24
N ALA A 42 -9.37 -10.35 -4.26
CA ALA A 42 -7.92 -10.49 -4.27
C ALA A 42 -7.22 -9.13 -4.08
N THR A 43 -7.67 -8.09 -4.80
CA THR A 43 -7.12 -6.73 -4.69
C THR A 43 -7.25 -6.17 -3.28
N LEU A 44 -8.40 -6.40 -2.61
CA LEU A 44 -8.61 -5.92 -1.24
C LEU A 44 -7.64 -6.56 -0.23
N CYS A 45 -7.22 -7.81 -0.45
CA CYS A 45 -6.23 -8.47 0.41
C CYS A 45 -4.83 -7.83 0.32
N GLY A 46 -4.52 -7.13 -0.76
CA GLY A 46 -3.25 -6.42 -0.96
C GLY A 46 -3.18 -5.02 -0.35
N ARG A 47 -4.27 -4.49 0.21
CA ARG A 47 -4.33 -3.10 0.71
C ARG A 47 -3.28 -2.81 1.79
N ASP A 48 -3.07 -3.73 2.71
CA ASP A 48 -2.12 -3.56 3.81
C ASP A 48 -0.68 -3.62 3.30
N ILE A 49 -0.41 -4.44 2.29
CA ILE A 49 0.88 -4.48 1.60
C ILE A 49 1.20 -3.10 1.02
N THR A 50 0.28 -2.51 0.25
CA THR A 50 0.47 -1.17 -0.35
C THR A 50 0.71 -0.11 0.72
N THR A 51 -0.03 -0.17 1.83
CA THR A 51 0.12 0.77 2.94
C THR A 51 1.50 0.68 3.58
N ASP A 52 2.01 -0.54 3.83
CA ASP A 52 3.34 -0.78 4.36
C ASP A 52 4.45 -0.36 3.39
N GLN A 53 4.30 -0.69 2.10
CA GLN A 53 5.24 -0.29 1.06
C GLN A 53 5.38 1.23 0.90
N PHE A 54 4.33 1.99 1.15
CA PHE A 54 4.35 3.46 1.09
C PHE A 54 5.04 4.11 2.28
N GLY A 55 5.28 3.37 3.36
CA GLY A 55 6.05 3.82 4.51
C GLY A 55 5.90 2.85 5.69
N ARG A 56 7.00 2.46 6.28
CA ARG A 56 7.09 1.44 7.35
C ARG A 56 6.24 1.72 8.59
N TYR A 57 5.83 2.98 8.80
CA TYR A 57 4.99 3.36 9.94
C TYR A 57 3.49 3.45 9.58
N ASN A 58 3.16 3.45 8.31
CA ASN A 58 1.79 3.74 7.83
C ASN A 58 0.74 2.77 8.38
N LEU A 59 1.04 1.47 8.47
CA LEU A 59 0.10 0.48 9.02
C LEU A 59 -0.17 0.72 10.51
N ARG A 60 0.88 1.01 11.29
CA ARG A 60 0.76 1.30 12.72
C ARG A 60 -0.04 2.58 12.94
N ILE A 61 0.31 3.66 12.23
CA ILE A 61 -0.41 4.94 12.30
C ILE A 61 -1.88 4.75 11.92
N ARG A 62 -2.16 4.03 10.82
CA ARG A 62 -3.55 3.78 10.40
C ARG A 62 -4.33 3.01 11.47
N LYS A 63 -3.76 1.97 12.06
CA LYS A 63 -4.43 1.17 13.11
C LYS A 63 -4.76 2.02 14.34
N VAL A 64 -3.84 2.87 14.79
CA VAL A 64 -4.10 3.78 15.91
C VAL A 64 -5.21 4.76 15.57
N LEU A 65 -5.18 5.40 14.40
CA LEU A 65 -6.22 6.33 13.96
C LEU A 65 -7.58 5.66 13.79
N GLU A 66 -7.63 4.43 13.25
CA GLU A 66 -8.84 3.62 13.13
C GLU A 66 -9.41 3.26 14.50
N ALA A 67 -8.56 2.85 15.46
CA ALA A 67 -8.98 2.55 16.82
C ALA A 67 -9.56 3.79 17.53
N ILE A 68 -8.96 4.97 17.34
CA ILE A 68 -9.55 6.24 17.82
C ILE A 68 -10.91 6.47 17.18
N TYR A 69 -11.01 6.35 15.86
CA TYR A 69 -12.26 6.58 15.13
C TYR A 69 -13.39 5.67 15.59
N GLU A 70 -13.09 4.41 15.89
CA GLU A 70 -14.06 3.42 16.36
C GLU A 70 -14.46 3.64 17.83
N ARG A 71 -13.51 3.93 18.72
CA ARG A 71 -13.67 3.83 20.16
C ARG A 71 -13.87 5.17 20.87
N TYR A 72 -13.62 6.31 20.20
CA TYR A 72 -13.74 7.61 20.85
C TYR A 72 -15.19 7.94 21.20
N GLU A 73 -15.48 8.08 22.51
CA GLU A 73 -16.81 8.41 23.04
C GLU A 73 -17.00 9.90 23.37
N GLY A 74 -15.96 10.73 23.17
CA GLY A 74 -16.04 12.17 23.43
C GLY A 74 -16.78 12.95 22.33
N ASP A 75 -16.73 14.27 22.41
CA ASP A 75 -17.40 15.17 21.46
C ASP A 75 -16.69 15.17 20.09
N ARG A 76 -17.31 14.50 19.13
CA ARG A 76 -16.84 14.40 17.73
C ARG A 76 -17.10 15.68 16.91
N THR A 77 -17.72 16.70 17.49
CA THR A 77 -17.97 17.97 16.80
C THR A 77 -16.88 19.00 17.01
N THR A 78 -15.92 18.74 17.90
CA THR A 78 -14.78 19.64 18.18
C THR A 78 -13.91 19.83 16.94
N VAL A 79 -13.19 20.95 16.91
CA VAL A 79 -12.28 21.27 15.79
C VAL A 79 -11.16 20.25 15.68
N GLU A 80 -10.60 19.83 16.83
CA GLU A 80 -9.51 18.86 16.89
C GLU A 80 -9.95 17.48 16.39
N TYR A 81 -11.14 16.99 16.83
CA TYR A 81 -11.63 15.69 16.36
C TYR A 81 -11.90 15.69 14.85
N LYS A 82 -12.51 16.75 14.33
CA LYS A 82 -12.73 16.87 12.87
C LYS A 82 -11.43 16.95 12.07
N ALA A 83 -10.41 17.60 12.64
CA ALA A 83 -9.09 17.61 12.03
C ALA A 83 -8.45 16.22 12.02
N LEU A 84 -8.58 15.45 13.12
CA LEU A 84 -8.11 14.08 13.22
C LEU A 84 -8.87 13.15 12.23
N GLU A 85 -10.18 13.26 12.17
CA GLU A 85 -11.01 12.52 11.20
C GLU A 85 -10.60 12.83 9.76
N THR A 86 -10.35 14.10 9.44
CA THR A 86 -9.87 14.52 8.12
C THR A 86 -8.49 13.93 7.81
N TYR A 87 -7.59 13.90 8.80
CA TYR A 87 -6.27 13.28 8.65
C TYR A 87 -6.38 11.78 8.40
N LEU A 88 -7.22 11.07 9.15
CA LEU A 88 -7.49 9.64 8.92
C LEU A 88 -8.05 9.39 7.50
N LYS A 89 -9.00 10.21 7.02
CA LYS A 89 -9.53 10.10 5.65
C LYS A 89 -8.43 10.29 4.60
N ARG A 90 -7.49 11.23 4.83
CA ARG A 90 -6.31 11.38 3.96
C ARG A 90 -5.41 10.15 3.99
N VAL A 91 -5.14 9.57 5.18
CA VAL A 91 -4.35 8.35 5.34
C VAL A 91 -5.00 7.17 4.60
N TRP A 92 -6.31 6.99 4.73
CA TRP A 92 -7.04 5.96 3.99
C TRP A 92 -6.95 6.15 2.49
N PHE A 93 -7.20 7.35 2.01
CA PHE A 93 -7.19 7.65 0.58
C PHE A 93 -5.81 7.47 -0.05
N SER A 94 -4.76 7.87 0.66
CA SER A 94 -3.39 7.87 0.15
C SER A 94 -2.59 6.60 0.49
N ASN A 95 -3.18 5.65 1.20
CA ASN A 95 -2.50 4.48 1.78
C ASN A 95 -1.29 4.86 2.65
N GLY A 96 -1.39 5.95 3.42
CA GLY A 96 -0.32 6.42 4.29
C GLY A 96 -0.35 7.92 4.54
N ILE A 97 0.69 8.41 5.25
CA ILE A 97 0.78 9.78 5.73
C ILE A 97 1.28 10.80 4.69
N HIS A 98 1.42 10.39 3.44
CA HIS A 98 1.90 11.25 2.35
C HIS A 98 0.82 11.44 1.29
N HIS A 99 0.80 12.61 0.66
CA HIS A 99 -0.13 12.91 -0.43
C HIS A 99 0.06 11.90 -1.58
N HIS A 100 -1.06 11.33 -2.05
CA HIS A 100 -1.06 10.24 -3.03
C HIS A 100 -0.40 10.60 -4.37
N TYR A 101 -0.42 11.88 -4.76
CA TYR A 101 0.16 12.39 -5.99
C TYR A 101 1.47 13.16 -5.77
N GLY A 102 1.46 14.21 -4.92
CA GLY A 102 2.61 15.08 -4.69
C GLY A 102 3.69 14.48 -3.78
N CYS A 103 3.38 13.39 -3.10
CA CYS A 103 4.29 12.67 -2.20
C CYS A 103 4.72 13.44 -0.93
N GLU A 104 4.24 14.65 -0.69
CA GLU A 104 4.51 15.42 0.53
C GLU A 104 3.80 14.80 1.73
N LYS A 105 4.46 14.87 2.90
CA LYS A 105 3.86 14.45 4.16
C LYS A 105 2.71 15.36 4.55
N PHE A 106 1.61 14.78 5.02
CA PHE A 106 0.50 15.54 5.57
C PHE A 106 0.88 16.17 6.90
N VAL A 107 0.58 17.45 7.06
CA VAL A 107 0.70 18.16 8.33
C VAL A 107 -0.63 18.00 9.06
N PRO A 108 -0.66 17.44 10.30
CA PRO A 108 -1.86 17.38 11.10
C PRO A 108 -2.37 18.80 11.45
N ALA A 109 -3.70 18.98 11.44
CA ALA A 109 -4.34 20.21 11.90
C ALA A 109 -4.87 20.09 13.35
N PHE A 110 -4.43 19.06 14.07
CA PHE A 110 -4.63 18.81 15.50
C PHE A 110 -3.27 18.74 16.20
N THR A 111 -3.25 18.98 17.51
CA THR A 111 -1.99 19.00 18.28
C THR A 111 -1.54 17.60 18.68
N GLU A 112 -0.24 17.44 18.97
CA GLU A 112 0.30 16.19 19.53
C GLU A 112 -0.31 15.88 20.90
N GLU A 113 -0.52 16.89 21.74
CA GLU A 113 -1.15 16.73 23.05
C GLU A 113 -2.57 16.17 22.92
N TYR A 114 -3.37 16.70 21.99
CA TYR A 114 -4.69 16.16 21.71
C TYR A 114 -4.63 14.71 21.22
N PHE A 115 -3.72 14.41 20.29
CA PHE A 115 -3.54 13.05 19.78
C PHE A 115 -3.22 12.06 20.91
N ARG A 116 -2.25 12.39 21.77
CA ARG A 116 -1.89 11.55 22.93
C ARG A 116 -3.06 11.35 23.88
N GLN A 117 -3.80 12.41 24.18
CA GLN A 117 -4.98 12.32 25.03
C GLN A 117 -6.03 11.36 24.48
N VAL A 118 -6.33 11.41 23.18
CA VAL A 118 -7.33 10.50 22.59
C VAL A 118 -6.83 9.08 22.44
N VAL A 119 -5.53 8.88 22.20
CA VAL A 119 -4.87 7.56 22.22
C VAL A 119 -5.08 6.89 23.58
N ASP A 120 -4.77 7.60 24.67
CA ASP A 120 -4.92 7.10 26.05
C ASP A 120 -6.40 6.81 26.37
N CYS A 121 -7.30 7.74 26.03
CA CYS A 121 -8.74 7.56 26.27
C CYS A 121 -9.34 6.36 25.53
N CYS A 122 -8.84 6.06 24.34
CA CYS A 122 -9.35 4.97 23.51
C CYS A 122 -8.65 3.63 23.76
N GLY A 123 -7.65 3.59 24.66
CA GLY A 123 -6.86 2.38 24.90
C GLY A 123 -6.24 1.84 23.62
N CYS A 124 -5.68 2.73 22.79
CA CYS A 124 -5.04 2.32 21.55
C CYS A 124 -3.70 1.66 21.86
N GLU A 125 -3.57 0.42 21.41
CA GLU A 125 -2.35 -0.36 21.60
C GLU A 125 -1.37 -0.09 20.44
N ASP A 126 -0.21 0.46 20.78
CA ASP A 126 0.97 0.47 19.91
C ASP A 126 2.21 0.36 20.80
N GLU A 127 3.20 -0.43 20.40
CA GLU A 127 4.40 -0.71 21.17
C GLU A 127 5.24 0.54 21.44
N ASN A 128 5.15 1.55 20.56
CA ASN A 128 5.94 2.77 20.68
C ASN A 128 5.21 3.99 20.09
N ILE A 129 4.20 4.49 20.84
CA ILE A 129 3.44 5.67 20.44
C ILE A 129 4.30 6.93 20.30
N ASP A 130 5.38 7.04 21.09
CA ASP A 130 6.30 8.19 21.00
C ASP A 130 7.02 8.25 19.66
N GLU A 131 7.36 7.10 19.09
CA GLU A 131 7.92 7.03 17.75
C GLU A 131 6.90 7.46 16.69
N LEU A 132 5.65 7.01 16.80
CA LEU A 132 4.59 7.42 15.88
C LEU A 132 4.30 8.92 15.96
N CYS A 133 4.28 9.51 17.17
CA CYS A 133 4.13 10.95 17.35
C CYS A 133 5.26 11.72 16.64
N LYS A 134 6.52 11.32 16.80
CA LYS A 134 7.63 11.93 16.07
C LYS A 134 7.43 11.85 14.55
N VAL A 135 7.03 10.68 14.05
CA VAL A 135 6.79 10.51 12.60
C VAL A 135 5.61 11.34 12.12
N ILE A 136 4.54 11.47 12.87
CA ILE A 136 3.35 12.24 12.49
C ILE A 136 3.63 13.75 12.54
N PHE A 137 4.22 14.25 13.61
CA PHE A 137 4.28 15.69 13.91
C PHE A 137 5.58 16.37 13.50
N ASP A 138 6.72 15.68 13.46
CA ASP A 138 7.99 16.28 13.00
C ASP A 138 8.04 16.33 11.45
N PRO A 139 7.99 17.52 10.84
CA PRO A 139 8.00 17.65 9.38
C PRO A 139 9.32 17.22 8.73
N THR A 140 10.39 17.07 9.51
CA THR A 140 11.71 16.68 8.98
C THR A 140 11.89 15.16 8.87
N ILE A 141 11.08 14.39 9.59
CA ILE A 141 11.11 12.93 9.54
C ILE A 141 10.24 12.45 8.39
N GLN A 142 10.83 11.74 7.44
CA GLN A 142 10.15 11.22 6.25
C GLN A 142 9.31 12.28 5.49
N PRO A 143 9.89 13.41 5.07
CA PRO A 143 9.15 14.53 4.49
C PRO A 143 8.51 14.18 3.14
N LYS A 144 9.01 13.15 2.46
CA LYS A 144 8.55 12.70 1.15
C LYS A 144 8.34 11.18 1.13
N ARG A 145 7.25 10.71 0.51
CA ARG A 145 7.09 9.30 0.19
C ARG A 145 8.14 8.84 -0.82
N VAL A 146 8.32 9.60 -1.90
CA VAL A 146 9.36 9.42 -2.91
C VAL A 146 10.06 10.75 -3.11
N ASN A 147 11.34 10.80 -2.80
CA ASN A 147 12.18 11.95 -3.11
C ASN A 147 12.81 11.77 -4.51
N GLN A 148 12.76 12.82 -5.33
CA GLN A 148 13.33 12.86 -6.69
C GLN A 148 14.27 14.05 -6.87
N LYS A 149 14.74 14.66 -5.78
CA LYS A 149 15.58 15.82 -5.84
C LYS A 149 17.00 15.43 -6.25
N ALA A 150 17.50 16.06 -7.32
CA ALA A 150 18.85 15.83 -7.80
C ALA A 150 19.90 16.15 -6.72
N GLY A 151 20.84 15.23 -6.54
CA GLY A 151 21.93 15.35 -5.56
C GLY A 151 21.64 14.77 -4.17
N ASP A 152 20.38 14.40 -3.89
CA ASP A 152 20.04 13.66 -2.68
C ASP A 152 20.19 12.14 -2.94
N ASP A 153 20.43 11.35 -1.88
CA ASP A 153 20.25 9.89 -1.92
C ASP A 153 18.74 9.59 -1.96
N LEU A 154 18.24 9.16 -3.12
CA LEU A 154 16.81 8.96 -3.35
C LEU A 154 16.24 7.82 -2.52
N VAL A 155 17.06 6.82 -2.16
CA VAL A 155 16.65 5.67 -1.36
C VAL A 155 16.52 6.06 0.11
N GLN A 156 17.56 6.66 0.70
CA GLN A 156 17.57 7.02 2.12
C GLN A 156 16.61 8.17 2.47
N THR A 157 16.33 9.06 1.52
CA THR A 157 15.48 10.23 1.74
C THR A 157 14.01 10.01 1.36
N SER A 158 13.66 8.82 0.86
CA SER A 158 12.28 8.40 0.59
C SER A 158 11.72 7.58 1.76
N ALA A 159 10.41 7.76 2.06
CA ALA A 159 9.72 6.98 3.09
C ALA A 159 9.28 5.58 2.63
N CYS A 160 9.29 5.32 1.32
CA CYS A 160 8.93 4.01 0.76
C CYS A 160 9.73 2.88 1.40
N ASN A 161 9.05 1.78 1.74
CA ASN A 161 9.61 0.66 2.50
C ASN A 161 10.10 -0.47 1.57
N TYR A 162 10.83 -0.10 0.50
CA TYR A 162 11.45 -1.08 -0.42
C TYR A 162 12.91 -1.35 -0.07
N TYR A 163 13.52 -0.48 0.75
CA TYR A 163 14.94 -0.52 1.12
C TYR A 163 15.08 -0.33 2.62
N GLU A 164 15.94 -1.11 3.27
CA GLU A 164 16.20 -0.98 4.69
C GLU A 164 17.70 -0.94 4.97
N GLY A 165 18.19 0.21 5.45
CA GLY A 165 19.60 0.41 5.76
C GLY A 165 20.53 0.47 4.55
N VAL A 166 19.97 0.66 3.35
CA VAL A 166 20.66 0.63 2.05
C VAL A 166 20.76 2.05 1.50
N THR A 167 21.88 2.42 0.89
CA THR A 167 22.03 3.65 0.12
C THR A 167 21.58 3.45 -1.34
N GLN A 168 21.34 4.55 -2.05
CA GLN A 168 21.03 4.49 -3.48
C GLN A 168 22.14 3.77 -4.26
N GLN A 169 23.41 4.12 -4.02
CA GLN A 169 24.53 3.51 -4.73
C GLN A 169 24.63 2.00 -4.46
N GLU A 170 24.44 1.57 -3.21
CA GLU A 170 24.43 0.14 -2.88
C GLU A 170 23.30 -0.62 -3.58
N ALA A 171 22.13 -0.02 -3.72
CA ALA A 171 21.02 -0.63 -4.43
C ALA A 171 21.28 -0.70 -5.94
N GLU A 172 21.81 0.35 -6.54
CA GLU A 172 22.17 0.39 -7.96
C GLU A 172 23.24 -0.66 -8.27
N ASP A 173 24.32 -0.73 -7.51
CA ASP A 173 25.41 -1.70 -7.70
C ASP A 173 24.90 -3.14 -7.52
N PHE A 174 24.01 -3.38 -6.54
CA PHE A 174 23.45 -4.70 -6.28
C PHE A 174 22.62 -5.22 -7.47
N TYR A 175 21.72 -4.40 -8.03
CA TYR A 175 20.87 -4.82 -9.14
C TYR A 175 21.61 -4.80 -10.48
N GLU A 176 22.59 -3.93 -10.68
CA GLU A 176 23.42 -3.93 -11.89
C GLU A 176 24.26 -5.21 -11.98
N ALA A 177 24.77 -5.71 -10.85
CA ALA A 177 25.54 -6.97 -10.81
C ALA A 177 24.68 -8.21 -11.17
N MET A 178 23.36 -8.12 -11.09
CA MET A 178 22.42 -9.20 -11.46
C MET A 178 22.01 -9.15 -12.94
N ARG A 179 22.33 -8.05 -13.64
CA ARG A 179 21.90 -7.83 -15.01
C ARG A 179 22.72 -8.64 -16.01
N ASP A 180 22.05 -9.34 -16.89
CA ASP A 180 22.66 -9.94 -18.08
C ASP A 180 22.47 -9.00 -19.28
N GLU A 181 23.56 -8.37 -19.74
CA GLU A 181 23.53 -7.45 -20.88
C GLU A 181 23.23 -8.14 -22.21
N ASN A 182 23.39 -9.49 -22.29
CA ASN A 182 23.15 -10.28 -23.50
C ASN A 182 21.72 -10.82 -23.55
N ASP A 183 20.92 -10.65 -22.49
CA ASP A 183 19.54 -11.12 -22.46
C ASP A 183 18.64 -10.12 -23.22
N PRO A 184 18.02 -10.53 -24.35
CA PRO A 184 17.10 -9.67 -25.08
C PRO A 184 15.78 -9.39 -24.32
N MET A 185 15.51 -10.16 -23.24
CA MET A 185 14.34 -10.00 -22.37
C MET A 185 14.78 -9.96 -20.90
N PRO A 186 15.49 -8.91 -20.45
CA PRO A 186 16.09 -8.87 -19.14
C PRO A 186 15.04 -9.00 -18.03
N ILE A 187 15.38 -9.80 -17.02
CA ILE A 187 14.56 -10.02 -15.85
C ILE A 187 14.41 -8.70 -15.07
N SER A 188 13.19 -8.41 -14.62
CA SER A 188 12.89 -7.26 -13.80
C SER A 188 13.14 -7.58 -12.32
N TYR A 189 14.39 -7.45 -11.87
CA TYR A 189 14.76 -7.62 -10.46
C TYR A 189 14.22 -6.48 -9.57
N GLY A 190 14.06 -6.74 -8.28
CA GLY A 190 13.68 -5.74 -7.27
C GLY A 190 12.20 -5.33 -7.25
N LEU A 191 11.34 -5.87 -8.15
CA LEU A 191 9.92 -5.48 -8.21
C LEU A 191 9.05 -6.11 -7.13
N ASN A 192 9.49 -7.23 -6.56
CA ASN A 192 8.76 -7.98 -5.55
C ASN A 192 9.64 -8.34 -4.34
N THR A 193 10.56 -7.44 -4.01
CA THR A 193 11.51 -7.66 -2.92
C THR A 193 11.66 -6.39 -2.08
N THR A 194 12.06 -6.57 -0.83
CA THR A 194 12.66 -5.51 0.00
C THR A 194 14.14 -5.79 0.09
N LEU A 195 14.97 -4.86 -0.38
CA LEU A 195 16.43 -4.96 -0.26
C LEU A 195 16.86 -4.45 1.12
N ARG A 196 17.52 -5.30 1.88
CA ARG A 196 17.87 -5.04 3.27
C ARG A 196 19.37 -5.21 3.49
N LYS A 197 19.94 -4.34 4.30
CA LYS A 197 21.31 -4.49 4.80
C LYS A 197 21.29 -5.24 6.14
N THR A 198 21.93 -6.39 6.19
CA THR A 198 22.02 -7.23 7.38
C THR A 198 23.02 -6.65 8.40
N ALA A 199 23.02 -7.15 9.63
CA ALA A 199 23.88 -6.65 10.70
C ALA A 199 25.39 -6.80 10.41
N ASP A 200 25.76 -7.77 9.56
CA ASP A 200 27.12 -7.99 9.06
C ASP A 200 27.47 -7.17 7.80
N GLY A 201 26.54 -6.30 7.36
CA GLY A 201 26.73 -5.38 6.24
C GLY A 201 26.45 -5.97 4.87
N MET A 202 25.97 -7.21 4.78
CA MET A 202 25.61 -7.84 3.52
C MET A 202 24.24 -7.34 3.01
N LEU A 203 24.08 -7.24 1.71
CA LEU A 203 22.80 -6.94 1.10
C LEU A 203 22.03 -8.25 0.84
N LYS A 204 20.75 -8.25 1.18
CA LYS A 204 19.84 -9.39 1.01
C LYS A 204 18.47 -8.94 0.55
N GLU A 205 17.90 -9.63 -0.43
CA GLU A 205 16.50 -9.48 -0.79
C GLU A 205 15.59 -10.33 0.09
N ASP A 206 14.56 -9.70 0.66
CA ASP A 206 13.42 -10.39 1.25
C ASP A 206 12.29 -10.41 0.22
N VAL A 207 12.08 -11.58 -0.37
CA VAL A 207 11.12 -11.76 -1.47
C VAL A 207 9.68 -11.79 -0.95
N TRP A 208 8.77 -11.12 -1.66
CA TRP A 208 7.35 -11.13 -1.36
C TRP A 208 6.67 -12.31 -2.06
N HIS A 209 6.36 -13.32 -1.30
CA HIS A 209 5.70 -14.53 -1.76
C HIS A 209 4.96 -15.24 -0.63
N GLU A 210 4.21 -16.31 -0.92
CA GLU A 210 3.38 -17.04 0.05
C GLU A 210 4.14 -17.47 1.32
N GLY A 211 5.41 -17.86 1.19
CA GLY A 211 6.28 -18.26 2.30
C GLY A 211 7.23 -17.16 2.82
N GLY A 212 7.17 -15.96 2.24
CA GLY A 212 8.09 -14.85 2.52
C GLY A 212 7.42 -13.65 3.18
N LEU A 213 7.95 -12.46 2.89
CA LEU A 213 7.38 -11.20 3.36
C LEU A 213 5.96 -11.03 2.80
N TYR A 214 5.03 -10.57 3.63
CA TYR A 214 3.58 -10.45 3.37
C TYR A 214 2.86 -11.79 3.12
N GLY A 215 3.45 -12.93 3.48
CA GLY A 215 2.96 -14.26 3.16
C GLY A 215 1.49 -14.50 3.49
N ASP A 216 1.00 -14.04 4.64
CA ASP A 216 -0.40 -14.23 5.03
C ASP A 216 -1.39 -13.46 4.14
N ALA A 217 -1.08 -12.22 3.77
CA ALA A 217 -1.89 -11.46 2.83
C ALA A 217 -1.85 -12.09 1.43
N ILE A 218 -0.67 -12.55 1.01
CA ILE A 218 -0.46 -13.20 -0.30
C ILE A 218 -1.23 -14.52 -0.39
N LYS A 219 -1.32 -15.33 0.67
CA LYS A 219 -2.18 -16.54 0.71
C LYS A 219 -3.65 -16.21 0.42
N HIS A 220 -4.16 -15.11 0.99
CA HIS A 220 -5.53 -14.68 0.72
C HIS A 220 -5.70 -14.16 -0.72
N ILE A 221 -4.68 -13.49 -1.28
CA ILE A 221 -4.68 -13.08 -2.69
C ILE A 221 -4.76 -14.32 -3.58
N ILE A 222 -3.89 -15.31 -3.36
CA ILE A 222 -3.85 -16.57 -4.11
C ILE A 222 -5.21 -17.27 -4.05
N TYR A 223 -5.81 -17.41 -2.87
CA TYR A 223 -7.12 -18.03 -2.72
C TYR A 223 -8.20 -17.40 -3.62
N TRP A 224 -8.27 -16.08 -3.67
CA TRP A 224 -9.25 -15.39 -4.50
C TRP A 224 -8.91 -15.43 -5.99
N LEU A 225 -7.62 -15.44 -6.36
CA LEU A 225 -7.19 -15.63 -7.74
C LEU A 225 -7.53 -17.04 -8.25
N GLU A 226 -7.36 -18.08 -7.44
CA GLU A 226 -7.76 -19.44 -7.80
C GLU A 226 -9.28 -19.52 -8.04
N LYS A 227 -10.09 -18.86 -7.19
CA LYS A 227 -11.54 -18.74 -7.43
C LYS A 227 -11.86 -17.99 -8.73
N ALA A 228 -11.09 -16.99 -9.10
CA ALA A 228 -11.26 -16.31 -10.37
C ALA A 228 -10.91 -17.23 -11.55
N ALA A 229 -9.85 -18.03 -11.45
CA ALA A 229 -9.48 -19.00 -12.49
C ALA A 229 -10.57 -20.05 -12.75
N GLU A 230 -11.27 -20.53 -11.70
CA GLU A 230 -12.39 -21.50 -11.83
C GLU A 230 -13.55 -20.96 -12.70
N VAL A 231 -13.75 -19.65 -12.73
CA VAL A 231 -14.82 -18.97 -13.49
C VAL A 231 -14.34 -18.19 -14.69
N ALA A 232 -13.08 -18.36 -15.10
CA ALA A 232 -12.52 -17.72 -16.27
C ALA A 232 -13.31 -18.04 -17.53
N GLU A 233 -13.48 -17.08 -18.46
CA GLU A 233 -14.29 -17.26 -19.67
C GLU A 233 -13.69 -18.20 -20.69
N ASN A 234 -12.35 -18.30 -20.72
CA ASN A 234 -11.61 -19.14 -21.63
C ASN A 234 -10.30 -19.64 -21.00
N GLU A 235 -9.66 -20.60 -21.66
CA GLU A 235 -8.41 -21.24 -21.18
C GLU A 235 -7.26 -20.24 -21.07
N LEU A 236 -7.18 -19.25 -21.97
CA LEU A 236 -6.10 -18.25 -21.92
C LEU A 236 -6.24 -17.37 -20.66
N GLN A 237 -7.46 -16.93 -20.35
CA GLN A 237 -7.71 -16.16 -19.14
C GLN A 237 -7.40 -16.97 -17.86
N ALA A 238 -7.80 -18.23 -17.80
CA ALA A 238 -7.46 -19.13 -16.70
C ALA A 238 -5.94 -19.32 -16.58
N LYS A 239 -5.24 -19.50 -17.70
CA LYS A 239 -3.78 -19.64 -17.73
C LYS A 239 -3.07 -18.40 -17.20
N ILE A 240 -3.49 -17.20 -17.61
CA ILE A 240 -2.91 -15.93 -17.12
C ILE A 240 -3.05 -15.80 -15.61
N ILE A 241 -4.23 -16.12 -15.06
CA ILE A 241 -4.42 -16.12 -13.60
C ILE A 241 -3.55 -17.18 -12.92
N GLY A 242 -3.42 -18.38 -13.52
CA GLY A 242 -2.54 -19.43 -13.01
C GLY A 242 -1.07 -18.97 -12.93
N MET A 243 -0.56 -18.31 -13.96
CA MET A 243 0.80 -17.75 -13.97
C MET A 243 0.99 -16.69 -12.87
N LEU A 244 -0.04 -15.87 -12.61
CA LEU A 244 0.00 -14.89 -11.53
C LEU A 244 0.00 -15.58 -10.15
N VAL A 245 -0.76 -16.65 -9.99
CA VAL A 245 -0.77 -17.46 -8.76
C VAL A 245 0.61 -18.07 -8.52
N ASP A 246 1.23 -18.63 -9.55
CA ASP A 246 2.58 -19.23 -9.45
C ASP A 246 3.63 -18.18 -9.09
N TYR A 247 3.53 -16.97 -9.66
CA TYR A 247 4.38 -15.85 -9.27
C TYR A 247 4.21 -15.49 -7.78
N TYR A 248 2.98 -15.38 -7.26
CA TYR A 248 2.76 -15.11 -5.85
C TYR A 248 3.20 -16.25 -4.93
N ARG A 249 3.17 -17.48 -5.38
CA ARG A 249 3.67 -18.64 -4.61
C ARG A 249 5.18 -18.69 -4.52
N THR A 250 5.85 -18.45 -5.61
CA THR A 250 7.30 -18.64 -5.72
C THR A 250 8.11 -17.38 -5.48
N GLY A 251 7.55 -16.21 -5.84
CA GLY A 251 8.28 -14.95 -5.89
C GLY A 251 9.30 -14.87 -7.03
N ASP A 252 9.26 -15.81 -7.98
CA ASP A 252 10.23 -15.88 -9.07
C ASP A 252 10.00 -14.73 -10.09
N PRO A 253 10.96 -13.81 -10.26
CA PRO A 253 10.83 -12.69 -11.18
C PRO A 253 10.76 -13.11 -12.66
N VAL A 254 11.25 -14.30 -13.02
CA VAL A 254 11.12 -14.87 -14.38
C VAL A 254 9.65 -15.12 -14.71
N SER A 255 8.88 -15.67 -13.77
CA SER A 255 7.44 -15.88 -13.93
C SER A 255 6.70 -14.58 -14.22
N TYR A 256 7.08 -13.47 -13.57
CA TYR A 256 6.51 -12.15 -13.83
C TYR A 256 6.90 -11.59 -15.20
N THR A 257 8.15 -11.77 -15.63
CA THR A 257 8.62 -11.34 -16.95
C THR A 257 7.83 -12.04 -18.06
N HIS A 258 7.60 -13.34 -17.93
CA HIS A 258 6.79 -14.12 -18.88
C HIS A 258 5.30 -13.74 -18.87
N LEU A 259 4.76 -13.29 -17.74
CA LEU A 259 3.38 -12.80 -17.65
C LEU A 259 3.19 -11.49 -18.40
N ARG A 260 4.23 -10.64 -18.48
CA ARG A 260 4.19 -9.35 -19.20
C ARG A 260 4.42 -9.49 -20.73
N ALA A 261 5.05 -10.54 -21.17
CA ALA A 261 5.33 -10.81 -22.58
C ALA A 261 4.10 -11.42 -23.29
#